data_294df0c18e159768ba7cbc60b09e1870
#
_entry.id   294df0c18e159768ba7cbc60b09e1870
#
_cell.length_a   1.000
_cell.length_b   1.000
_cell.length_c   1.000
_cell.angle_alpha   90.00
_cell.angle_beta   90.00
_cell.angle_gamma   90.00
#
_symmetry.space_group_name_H-M   'P 1'
#
loop_
_entity.id
_entity.type
_entity.pdbx_description
1 polymer ?
#
loop_
_entity_poly.entity_id
_entity_poly.type
_entity_poly.pdbx_seq_one_letter_code
_entity_poly.pdbx_strand_id
1 'polypeptide(L)'
;NNKMTEYGKLDSFRKQPIERQSVLLQLNIADDYFKAKKQISILEEELQGKEKELYDLKHELISAQIKLENAEKQGKELQKQLNEDARKIVRLETELKDK
;
A
#
# COMPACT_ATOMS: atom_id res chain seq x y z
N ASN A 1 11.60 53.58 -47.21
CA ASN A 1 12.29 52.83 -48.23
C ASN A 1 11.67 51.42 -48.33
N ASN A 2 11.06 51.13 -49.49
CA ASN A 2 10.30 49.91 -49.69
C ASN A 2 11.13 48.62 -49.53
N LYS A 3 12.40 48.64 -49.88
CA LYS A 3 13.29 47.49 -49.77
C LYS A 3 13.59 47.15 -48.32
N MET A 4 13.78 48.12 -47.44
CA MET A 4 13.99 47.88 -46.01
C MET A 4 12.74 47.35 -45.33
N THR A 5 11.56 47.80 -45.75
CA THR A 5 10.30 47.31 -45.25
C THR A 5 10.07 45.85 -45.66
N GLU A 6 10.42 45.49 -46.91
CA GLU A 6 10.33 44.12 -47.40
C GLU A 6 11.30 43.17 -46.67
N TYR A 7 12.54 43.60 -46.44
CA TYR A 7 13.51 42.82 -45.69
C TYR A 7 13.08 42.63 -44.24
N GLY A 8 12.51 43.66 -43.63
CA GLY A 8 11.94 43.54 -42.28
C GLY A 8 10.79 42.57 -42.21
N LYS A 9 9.93 42.57 -43.21
CA LYS A 9 8.83 41.58 -43.30
C LYS A 9 9.33 40.18 -43.50
N LEU A 10 10.36 40.00 -44.34
CA LEU A 10 10.97 38.66 -44.55
C LEU A 10 11.64 38.14 -43.29
N ASP A 11 12.36 38.96 -42.56
CA ASP A 11 12.98 38.57 -41.30
C ASP A 11 11.92 38.22 -40.26
N SER A 12 10.87 39.01 -40.14
CA SER A 12 9.75 38.73 -39.25
C SER A 12 9.07 37.43 -39.61
N PHE A 13 8.89 37.19 -40.92
CA PHE A 13 8.28 35.93 -41.40
C PHE A 13 9.16 34.70 -41.12
N ARG A 14 10.48 34.84 -41.25
CA ARG A 14 11.44 33.77 -40.94
C ARG A 14 11.51 33.45 -39.45
N LYS A 15 11.36 34.45 -38.59
CA LYS A 15 11.36 34.26 -37.14
C LYS A 15 10.11 33.55 -36.64
N GLN A 16 8.96 33.73 -37.27
CA GLN A 16 7.71 33.11 -36.86
C GLN A 16 7.76 31.59 -36.72
N PRO A 17 8.34 30.83 -37.66
CA PRO A 17 8.41 29.38 -37.50
C PRO A 17 9.24 28.94 -36.30
N ILE A 18 10.34 29.63 -36.02
CA ILE A 18 11.20 29.32 -34.86
C ILE A 18 10.48 29.65 -33.57
N GLU A 19 9.80 30.79 -33.49
CA GLU A 19 8.99 31.18 -32.34
C GLU A 19 7.85 30.22 -32.11
N ARG A 20 7.17 29.77 -33.17
CA ARG A 20 6.12 28.74 -33.06
C ARG A 20 6.64 27.43 -32.53
N GLN A 21 7.80 26.96 -33.02
CA GLN A 21 8.44 25.77 -32.56
C GLN A 21 8.81 25.87 -31.07
N SER A 22 9.34 27.02 -30.67
CA SER A 22 9.69 27.31 -29.28
C SER A 22 8.45 27.30 -28.38
N VAL A 23 7.36 27.94 -28.82
CA VAL A 23 6.09 27.94 -28.07
C VAL A 23 5.50 26.54 -27.99
N LEU A 24 5.50 25.76 -29.08
CA LEU A 24 5.02 24.40 -29.10
C LEU A 24 5.83 23.51 -28.16
N LEU A 25 7.16 23.69 -28.15
CA LEU A 25 8.01 22.93 -27.24
C LEU A 25 7.71 23.29 -25.78
N GLN A 26 7.52 24.55 -25.46
CA GLN A 26 7.15 25.01 -24.12
C GLN A 26 5.80 24.48 -23.69
N LEU A 27 4.83 24.45 -24.61
CA LEU A 27 3.50 23.88 -24.34
C LEU A 27 3.58 22.37 -24.10
N ASN A 28 4.40 21.66 -24.85
CA ASN A 28 4.62 20.24 -24.67
C ASN A 28 5.29 19.94 -23.32
N ILE A 29 6.28 20.75 -22.94
CA ILE A 29 6.94 20.61 -21.63
C ILE A 29 5.95 20.88 -20.50
N ALA A 30 5.11 21.92 -20.62
CA ALA A 30 4.09 22.23 -19.63
C ALA A 30 3.07 21.12 -19.53
N ASP A 31 2.63 20.56 -20.66
CA ASP A 31 1.67 19.45 -20.69
C ASP A 31 2.25 18.22 -20.02
N ASP A 32 3.49 17.87 -20.33
CA ASP A 32 4.20 16.74 -19.71
C ASP A 32 4.37 16.94 -18.20
N TYR A 33 4.66 18.16 -17.78
CA TYR A 33 4.75 18.53 -16.38
C TYR A 33 3.42 18.30 -15.65
N PHE A 34 2.31 18.78 -16.22
CA PHE A 34 0.98 18.59 -15.63
C PHE A 34 0.57 17.13 -15.59
N LYS A 35 0.87 16.36 -16.63
CA LYS A 35 0.60 14.91 -16.65
C LYS A 35 1.40 14.19 -15.60
N ALA A 36 2.69 14.51 -15.46
CA ALA A 36 3.55 13.93 -14.45
C ALA A 36 3.07 14.27 -13.04
N LYS A 37 2.70 15.53 -12.81
CA LYS A 37 2.16 15.99 -11.53
C LYS A 37 0.87 15.28 -11.16
N LYS A 38 -0.02 15.09 -12.13
CA LYS A 38 -1.27 14.36 -11.94
C LYS A 38 -1.00 12.90 -11.60
N GLN A 39 -0.04 12.28 -12.28
CA GLN A 39 0.34 10.90 -12.04
C GLN A 39 0.96 10.71 -10.66
N ILE A 40 1.79 11.65 -10.22
CA ILE A 40 2.35 11.66 -8.87
C ILE A 40 1.23 11.73 -7.83
N SER A 41 0.24 12.61 -8.04
CA SER A 41 -0.90 12.72 -7.13
C SER A 41 -1.69 11.42 -7.03
N ILE A 42 -1.92 10.74 -8.15
CA ILE A 42 -2.58 9.43 -8.19
C ILE A 42 -1.77 8.39 -7.42
N LEU A 43 -0.45 8.36 -7.64
CA LEU A 43 0.45 7.43 -6.96
C LEU A 43 0.49 7.69 -5.44
N GLU A 44 0.46 8.96 -5.03
CA GLU A 44 0.40 9.34 -3.62
C GLU A 44 -0.88 8.83 -2.96
N GLU A 45 -2.03 8.96 -3.64
CA GLU A 45 -3.30 8.43 -3.15
C GLU A 45 -3.27 6.90 -3.04
N GLU A 46 -2.72 6.22 -4.04
CA GLU A 46 -2.54 4.77 -4.02
C GLU A 46 -1.63 4.34 -2.86
N LEU A 47 -0.55 5.08 -2.64
CA LEU A 47 0.38 4.81 -1.54
C LEU A 47 -0.32 4.95 -0.19
N GLN A 48 -1.11 6.01 0.01
CA GLN A 48 -1.88 6.21 1.23
C GLN A 48 -2.88 5.08 1.45
N GLY A 49 -3.54 4.63 0.37
CA GLY A 49 -4.45 3.50 0.42
C GLY A 49 -3.74 2.21 0.83
N LYS A 50 -2.55 1.96 0.28
CA LYS A 50 -1.74 0.79 0.63
C LYS A 50 -1.22 0.85 2.06
N GLU A 51 -0.83 2.01 2.53
CA GLU A 51 -0.40 2.21 3.92
C GLU A 51 -1.53 1.90 4.90
N LYS A 52 -2.75 2.32 4.58
CA LYS A 52 -3.94 2.03 5.38
C LYS A 52 -4.24 0.54 5.39
N GLU A 53 -4.21 -0.11 4.23
CA GLU A 53 -4.39 -1.56 4.13
C GLU A 53 -3.35 -2.31 4.95
N LEU A 54 -2.10 -1.88 4.89
CA LEU A 54 -1.01 -2.47 5.65
C LEU A 54 -1.24 -2.31 7.17
N TYR A 55 -1.69 -1.14 7.59
CA TYR A 55 -2.03 -0.87 8.98
C TYR A 55 -3.13 -1.82 9.46
N ASP A 56 -4.21 -1.94 8.70
CA ASP A 56 -5.33 -2.82 9.02
C ASP A 56 -4.89 -4.29 9.08
N LEU A 57 -4.06 -4.73 8.13
CA LEU A 57 -3.53 -6.09 8.11
C LEU A 57 -2.64 -6.38 9.33
N LYS A 58 -1.83 -5.41 9.75
CA LYS A 58 -1.01 -5.55 10.96
C LYS A 58 -1.88 -5.73 12.20
N HIS A 59 -2.96 -4.97 12.31
CA HIS A 59 -3.91 -5.11 13.40
C HIS A 59 -4.63 -6.46 13.39
N GLU A 60 -5.05 -6.92 12.21
CA GLU A 60 -5.64 -8.24 12.07
C GLU A 60 -4.66 -9.35 12.45
N LEU A 61 -3.41 -9.21 12.05
CA LEU A 61 -2.36 -10.17 12.40
C LEU A 61 -2.15 -10.25 13.90
N ILE A 62 -2.04 -9.11 14.58
CA ILE A 62 -1.89 -9.06 16.04
C ILE A 62 -3.09 -9.71 16.72
N SER A 63 -4.30 -9.38 16.26
CA SER A 63 -5.54 -9.98 16.80
C SER A 63 -5.54 -11.49 16.62
N ALA A 64 -5.15 -11.98 15.44
CA ALA A 64 -5.06 -13.42 15.16
C ALA A 64 -4.00 -14.11 16.04
N GLN A 65 -2.86 -13.47 16.26
CA GLN A 65 -1.81 -13.99 17.14
C GLN A 65 -2.28 -14.10 18.58
N ILE A 66 -3.01 -13.11 19.08
CA ILE A 66 -3.58 -13.14 20.43
C ILE A 66 -4.59 -14.27 20.55
N LYS A 67 -5.46 -14.44 19.58
CA LYS A 67 -6.44 -15.56 19.55
C LYS A 67 -5.75 -16.90 19.53
N LEU A 68 -4.69 -17.03 18.75
CA LEU A 68 -3.91 -18.26 18.66
C LEU A 68 -3.24 -18.58 20.01
N GLU A 69 -2.61 -17.60 20.65
CA GLU A 69 -1.99 -17.77 21.97
C GLU A 69 -3.02 -18.19 23.02
N ASN A 70 -4.19 -17.57 23.01
CA ASN A 70 -5.27 -17.92 23.92
C ASN A 70 -5.79 -19.34 23.68
N ALA A 71 -5.93 -19.74 22.41
CA ALA A 71 -6.33 -21.09 22.05
C ALA A 71 -5.29 -22.14 22.49
N GLU A 72 -4.01 -21.81 22.34
CA GLU A 72 -2.92 -22.68 22.81
C GLU A 72 -2.93 -22.85 24.33
N LYS A 73 -3.15 -21.75 25.06
CA LYS A 73 -3.27 -21.81 26.53
C LYS A 73 -4.45 -22.66 26.95
N GLN A 74 -5.60 -22.45 26.31
CA GLN A 74 -6.79 -23.26 26.59
C GLN A 74 -6.56 -24.74 26.27
N GLY A 75 -5.87 -25.04 25.17
CA GLY A 75 -5.51 -26.39 24.80
C GLY A 75 -4.61 -27.05 25.83
N LYS A 76 -3.61 -26.34 26.33
CA LYS A 76 -2.73 -26.84 27.40
C LYS A 76 -3.46 -27.05 28.70
N GLU A 77 -4.37 -26.16 29.05
CA GLU A 77 -5.21 -26.27 30.24
C GLU A 77 -6.12 -27.50 30.18
N LEU A 78 -6.76 -27.69 29.01
CA LEU A 78 -7.60 -28.89 28.79
C LEU A 78 -6.79 -30.16 28.83
N GLN A 79 -5.59 -30.15 28.25
CA GLN A 79 -4.69 -31.31 28.30
C GLN A 79 -4.31 -31.66 29.74
N LYS A 80 -4.02 -30.65 30.54
CA LYS A 80 -3.71 -30.79 31.96
C LYS A 80 -4.90 -31.40 32.71
N GLN A 81 -6.12 -30.90 32.46
CA GLN A 81 -7.34 -31.40 33.09
C GLN A 81 -7.59 -32.86 32.68
N LEU A 82 -7.39 -33.21 31.41
CA LEU A 82 -7.53 -34.59 30.93
C LEU A 82 -6.56 -35.51 31.65
N ASN A 83 -5.31 -35.10 31.83
CA ASN A 83 -4.31 -35.86 32.54
C ASN A 83 -4.66 -36.05 34.00
N GLU A 84 -5.15 -35.03 34.66
CA GLU A 84 -5.60 -35.06 36.06
C GLU A 84 -6.81 -35.99 36.20
N ASP A 85 -7.77 -35.89 35.29
CA ASP A 85 -8.97 -36.72 35.31
C ASP A 85 -8.62 -38.20 35.04
N ALA A 86 -7.70 -38.48 34.11
CA ALA A 86 -7.20 -39.80 33.84
C ALA A 86 -6.56 -40.44 35.11
N ARG A 87 -5.77 -39.65 35.83
CA ARG A 87 -5.14 -40.08 37.09
C ARG A 87 -6.19 -40.36 38.16
N LYS A 88 -7.22 -39.54 38.27
CA LYS A 88 -8.34 -39.77 39.21
C LYS A 88 -9.09 -41.03 38.86
N ILE A 89 -9.34 -41.28 37.59
CA ILE A 89 -10.02 -42.50 37.14
C ILE A 89 -9.21 -43.75 37.52
N VAL A 90 -7.91 -43.75 37.25
CA VAL A 90 -7.03 -44.85 37.61
C VAL A 90 -7.01 -45.07 39.12
N ARG A 91 -6.96 -43.99 39.90
CA ARG A 91 -7.00 -44.07 41.36
C ARG A 91 -8.29 -44.68 41.88
N LEU A 92 -9.42 -44.23 41.36
CA LEU A 92 -10.74 -44.75 41.72
C LEU A 92 -10.90 -46.22 41.35
N GLU A 93 -10.41 -46.61 40.17
CA GLU A 93 -10.41 -48.00 39.76
C GLU A 93 -9.58 -48.88 40.70
N THR A 94 -8.41 -48.39 41.09
CA THR A 94 -7.54 -49.10 42.04
C THR A 94 -8.21 -49.24 43.39
N GLU A 95 -8.85 -48.19 43.91
CA GLU A 95 -9.60 -48.23 45.17
C GLU A 95 -10.76 -49.20 45.12
N LEU A 96 -11.47 -49.26 43.99
CA LEU A 96 -12.56 -50.23 43.81
C LEU A 96 -12.07 -51.67 43.76
N LYS A 97 -10.91 -51.93 43.17
CA LYS A 97 -10.31 -53.27 43.12
C LYS A 97 -9.82 -53.73 44.49
N ASP A 98 -9.37 -52.80 45.31
CA ASP A 98 -8.87 -53.13 46.65
C ASP A 98 -9.98 -53.43 47.66
N LYS A 99 -11.20 -53.09 47.28
CA LYS A 99 -12.39 -53.48 48.07
C LYS A 99 -12.92 -54.83 47.59
#